data_1ebdfd00271a68503b25c1730d85eda5
#
_entry.id   1ebdfd00271a68503b25c1730d85eda5
#
_cell.length_a   1.000
_cell.length_b   1.000
_cell.length_c   1.000
_cell.angle_alpha   90.00
_cell.angle_beta   90.00
_cell.angle_gamma   90.00
#
_symmetry.space_group_name_H-M   'P 1'
#
loop_
_entity.id
_entity.type
_entity.pdbx_description
1 polymer ?
#
loop_
_entity_poly.entity_id
_entity_poly.type
_entity_poly.pdbx_seq_one_letter_code
_entity_poly.pdbx_strand_id
1 'polypeptide(L)'
;MLRIKKTTVYDLIKKNKLPSSKVGKQIRVNKSDLDEYLRQTGGTEKVYVKPVADASDSAIRVQDYLKNTNGLIIGSQDDLLSVFCSHFQLEPDNLPVVQQSLNVYDCLYSLYYEKIHAAFIPIRSSGINGSLQYMMPGTSLVQVTAAELEYGFYLKKGSRRDTRTGAELLLAGGTVMFGSKGSMSRIILDQMMKDAGISIEQVKVCSRESISDLAAAIAVENGQADLAIGSRAICSQFPDLTFVPVVKTDLCLVFDRKYLNHPAFQGMIRVLQSEVFQRRLMQMDGYGAAHTGKMHIL
;
A
#
# COMPACT_ATOMS: atom_id res chain seq x y z
N MET A 1 25.10 13.26 15.01
CA MET A 1 26.20 14.23 15.10
C MET A 1 25.90 15.19 16.26
N LEU A 2 26.77 15.23 17.28
CA LEU A 2 26.60 16.13 18.44
C LEU A 2 26.71 17.59 17.99
N ARG A 3 25.64 18.38 18.18
CA ARG A 3 25.67 19.84 17.90
C ARG A 3 26.28 20.62 19.05
N ILE A 4 27.55 20.29 19.42
CA ILE A 4 28.31 20.96 20.50
C ILE A 4 29.60 21.56 19.92
N LYS A 5 30.11 22.60 20.62
CA LYS A 5 31.35 23.26 20.20
C LYS A 5 32.55 22.30 20.37
N LYS A 6 33.57 22.44 19.52
CA LYS A 6 34.77 21.64 19.53
C LYS A 6 35.51 21.68 20.90
N THR A 7 35.47 22.81 21.57
CA THR A 7 36.03 23.01 22.95
C THR A 7 35.33 22.10 23.97
N THR A 8 34.02 21.93 23.90
CA THR A 8 33.22 21.07 24.80
C THR A 8 33.60 19.60 24.63
N VAL A 9 33.89 19.16 23.40
CA VAL A 9 34.33 17.79 23.15
C VAL A 9 35.71 17.54 23.77
N TYR A 10 36.63 18.49 23.65
CA TYR A 10 37.96 18.38 24.29
C TYR A 10 37.87 18.36 25.82
N ASP A 11 36.99 19.13 26.43
CA ASP A 11 36.72 19.13 27.87
C ASP A 11 36.17 17.80 28.38
N LEU A 12 35.28 17.16 27.60
CA LEU A 12 34.76 15.82 27.93
C LEU A 12 35.86 14.75 27.88
N ILE A 13 36.76 14.83 26.89
CA ILE A 13 37.90 13.93 26.77
C ILE A 13 38.88 14.16 27.91
N LYS A 14 39.23 15.40 28.23
CA LYS A 14 40.15 15.77 29.31
C LYS A 14 39.62 15.35 30.69
N LYS A 15 38.31 15.33 30.90
CA LYS A 15 37.60 14.86 32.11
C LYS A 15 37.38 13.35 32.15
N ASN A 16 37.96 12.59 31.22
CA ASN A 16 37.77 11.14 31.04
C ASN A 16 36.29 10.69 30.93
N LYS A 17 35.40 11.60 30.51
CA LYS A 17 33.98 11.29 30.31
C LYS A 17 33.68 10.73 28.91
N LEU A 18 34.64 10.91 27.97
CA LEU A 18 34.51 10.41 26.60
C LEU A 18 35.85 9.77 26.22
N PRO A 19 35.91 8.42 26.09
CA PRO A 19 37.11 7.71 25.67
C PRO A 19 37.57 8.18 24.28
N SER A 20 38.89 8.32 24.09
CA SER A 20 39.41 8.75 22.81
C SER A 20 40.80 8.11 22.56
N SER A 21 41.16 7.93 21.29
CA SER A 21 42.45 7.46 20.85
C SER A 21 43.18 8.56 20.11
N LYS A 22 44.54 8.65 20.30
CA LYS A 22 45.36 9.61 19.59
C LYS A 22 46.05 8.91 18.43
N VAL A 23 45.77 9.35 17.21
CA VAL A 23 46.42 8.84 15.98
C VAL A 23 47.20 10.00 15.35
N GLY A 24 48.48 10.00 15.53
CA GLY A 24 49.37 11.11 15.13
C GLY A 24 49.03 12.41 15.87
N LYS A 25 48.72 13.48 15.14
CA LYS A 25 48.32 14.79 15.69
C LYS A 25 46.80 14.91 15.90
N GLN A 26 45.98 13.88 15.57
CA GLN A 26 44.51 13.91 15.67
C GLN A 26 44.01 13.04 16.82
N ILE A 27 43.00 13.54 17.52
CA ILE A 27 42.25 12.79 18.52
C ILE A 27 41.01 12.22 17.84
N ARG A 28 40.74 10.94 18.00
CA ARG A 28 39.56 10.22 17.47
C ARG A 28 38.79 9.60 18.61
N VAL A 29 37.47 9.65 18.48
CA VAL A 29 36.50 9.00 19.37
C VAL A 29 35.78 7.94 18.57
N ASN A 30 35.68 6.71 19.11
CA ASN A 30 34.93 5.66 18.46
C ASN A 30 33.44 5.95 18.57
N LYS A 31 32.68 5.53 17.60
CA LYS A 31 31.23 5.73 17.59
C LYS A 31 30.54 5.00 18.77
N SER A 32 31.02 3.82 19.11
CA SER A 32 30.55 3.05 20.28
C SER A 32 30.71 3.80 21.60
N ASP A 33 31.87 4.47 21.82
CA ASP A 33 32.14 5.21 23.05
C ASP A 33 31.29 6.47 23.14
N LEU A 34 30.98 7.08 22.00
CA LEU A 34 30.06 8.21 21.90
C LEU A 34 28.62 7.80 22.21
N ASP A 35 28.18 6.68 21.70
CA ASP A 35 26.84 6.15 21.90
C ASP A 35 26.64 5.72 23.37
N GLU A 36 27.68 5.19 24.02
CA GLU A 36 27.69 4.84 25.44
C GLU A 36 27.62 6.09 26.32
N TYR A 37 28.40 7.13 26.00
CA TYR A 37 28.35 8.41 26.71
C TYR A 37 26.96 9.06 26.61
N LEU A 38 26.30 9.00 25.45
CA LEU A 38 24.97 9.51 25.26
C LEU A 38 23.91 8.73 26.06
N ARG A 39 24.06 7.43 26.23
CA ARG A 39 23.19 6.60 27.08
C ARG A 39 23.33 6.97 28.56
N GLN A 40 24.54 7.22 29.03
CA GLN A 40 24.82 7.52 30.44
C GLN A 40 24.42 8.96 30.84
N THR A 41 24.40 9.91 29.89
CA THR A 41 24.12 11.33 30.17
C THR A 41 22.71 11.78 29.79
N GLY A 42 21.96 10.98 29.06
CA GLY A 42 20.61 11.28 28.56
C GLY A 42 19.52 10.71 29.46
N GLY A 43 19.12 11.41 30.51
CA GLY A 43 17.92 11.10 31.26
C GLY A 43 16.64 11.44 30.54
N THR A 44 16.31 10.70 29.53
CA THR A 44 14.99 10.41 28.93
C THR A 44 15.23 9.39 27.83
N GLU A 45 14.65 8.21 27.96
CA GLU A 45 14.58 7.25 26.86
C GLU A 45 13.89 7.90 25.65
N LYS A 46 14.67 8.53 24.80
CA LYS A 46 14.26 8.67 23.42
C LYS A 46 14.33 7.26 22.86
N VAL A 47 13.16 6.66 22.62
CA VAL A 47 13.06 5.48 21.77
C VAL A 47 13.70 5.87 20.43
N TYR A 48 14.97 5.55 20.28
CA TYR A 48 15.61 5.53 18.98
C TYR A 48 14.98 4.35 18.25
N VAL A 49 13.96 4.62 17.45
CA VAL A 49 13.69 3.73 16.33
C VAL A 49 15.01 3.71 15.56
N LYS A 50 15.77 2.61 15.67
CA LYS A 50 16.92 2.38 14.80
C LYS A 50 16.41 2.64 13.39
N PRO A 51 17.03 3.56 12.60
CA PRO A 51 16.77 3.54 11.18
C PRO A 51 17.04 2.09 10.76
N VAL A 52 16.06 1.46 10.14
CA VAL A 52 16.22 0.13 9.52
C VAL A 52 17.51 0.26 8.72
N ALA A 53 18.54 -0.45 9.13
CA ALA A 53 19.82 -0.49 8.43
C ALA A 53 19.49 -0.76 6.97
N ASP A 54 20.16 -0.05 6.08
CA ASP A 54 19.95 -0.08 4.64
C ASP A 54 19.33 -1.39 4.18
N ALA A 55 18.10 -1.31 3.69
CA ALA A 55 17.30 -2.45 3.25
C ALA A 55 17.91 -3.22 2.06
N SER A 56 19.18 -2.94 1.73
CA SER A 56 19.91 -3.55 0.63
C SER A 56 20.53 -4.92 0.93
N ASP A 57 20.78 -5.26 2.23
CA ASP A 57 21.55 -6.49 2.52
C ASP A 57 20.88 -7.49 3.48
N SER A 58 19.69 -7.22 3.98
CA SER A 58 18.94 -8.15 4.84
C SER A 58 17.46 -8.29 4.46
N ALA A 59 17.13 -8.13 3.20
CA ALA A 59 15.83 -8.56 2.71
C ALA A 59 15.78 -10.09 2.86
N ILE A 60 15.21 -10.55 3.97
CA ILE A 60 14.82 -11.95 4.11
C ILE A 60 13.98 -12.23 2.86
N ARG A 61 14.52 -13.05 1.94
CA ARG A 61 13.79 -13.40 0.73
C ARG A 61 12.52 -14.12 1.15
N VAL A 62 11.45 -13.91 0.43
CA VAL A 62 10.17 -14.58 0.66
C VAL A 62 10.35 -16.09 0.87
N GLN A 63 11.28 -16.72 0.13
CA GLN A 63 11.64 -18.14 0.31
C GLN A 63 12.22 -18.43 1.70
N ASP A 64 13.01 -17.53 2.27
CA ASP A 64 13.61 -17.70 3.60
C ASP A 64 12.55 -17.43 4.69
N TYR A 65 11.63 -16.51 4.45
CA TYR A 65 10.50 -16.27 5.36
C TYR A 65 9.58 -17.50 5.43
N LEU A 66 9.21 -18.08 4.29
CA LEU A 66 8.42 -19.33 4.25
C LEU A 66 9.12 -20.50 4.95
N LYS A 67 10.46 -20.58 4.84
CA LYS A 67 11.24 -21.64 5.51
C LYS A 67 11.44 -21.40 7.00
N ASN A 68 11.61 -20.15 7.42
CA ASN A 68 12.06 -19.82 8.77
C ASN A 68 10.89 -19.43 9.70
N THR A 69 9.79 -18.88 9.18
CA THR A 69 8.68 -18.36 9.98
C THR A 69 7.36 -19.09 9.74
N ASN A 70 7.31 -19.99 8.74
CA ASN A 70 6.06 -20.67 8.33
C ASN A 70 4.88 -19.73 8.16
N GLY A 71 5.09 -18.53 7.60
CA GLY A 71 4.05 -17.51 7.44
C GLY A 71 4.02 -16.93 6.03
N LEU A 72 2.90 -16.32 5.66
CA LEU A 72 2.70 -15.61 4.41
C LEU A 72 2.70 -14.10 4.64
N ILE A 73 3.27 -13.34 3.71
CA ILE A 73 3.11 -11.87 3.67
C ILE A 73 2.27 -11.55 2.45
N ILE A 74 1.13 -10.88 2.66
CA ILE A 74 0.20 -10.49 1.57
C ILE A 74 0.01 -8.99 1.60
N GLY A 75 0.21 -8.33 0.45
CA GLY A 75 0.07 -6.88 0.28
C GLY A 75 -1.29 -6.49 -0.30
N SER A 76 -1.88 -5.40 0.20
CA SER A 76 -3.03 -4.71 -0.39
C SER A 76 -3.32 -3.40 0.34
N GLN A 77 -4.06 -2.49 -0.30
CA GLN A 77 -4.74 -1.37 0.38
C GLN A 77 -6.25 -1.61 0.52
N ASP A 78 -6.77 -2.71 -0.01
CA ASP A 78 -8.21 -3.02 0.02
C ASP A 78 -8.58 -3.80 1.28
N ASP A 79 -9.70 -3.43 1.90
CA ASP A 79 -10.20 -4.01 3.16
C ASP A 79 -10.60 -5.49 3.00
N LEU A 80 -10.88 -5.94 1.78
CA LEU A 80 -11.16 -7.35 1.50
C LEU A 80 -10.01 -8.27 1.90
N LEU A 81 -8.76 -7.77 1.91
CA LEU A 81 -7.62 -8.56 2.40
C LEU A 81 -7.84 -9.06 3.82
N SER A 82 -8.36 -8.21 4.71
CA SER A 82 -8.60 -8.61 6.12
C SER A 82 -9.69 -9.68 6.23
N VAL A 83 -10.74 -9.57 5.41
CA VAL A 83 -11.82 -10.57 5.34
C VAL A 83 -11.28 -11.89 4.78
N PHE A 84 -10.52 -11.82 3.69
CA PHE A 84 -9.89 -13.00 3.10
C PHE A 84 -8.95 -13.71 4.09
N CYS A 85 -8.07 -12.96 4.76
CA CYS A 85 -7.13 -13.52 5.74
C CYS A 85 -7.87 -14.19 6.91
N SER A 86 -9.00 -13.63 7.34
CA SER A 86 -9.82 -14.23 8.39
C SER A 86 -10.38 -15.58 7.95
N HIS A 87 -10.90 -15.69 6.73
CA HIS A 87 -11.36 -16.97 6.19
C HIS A 87 -10.21 -17.96 5.99
N PHE A 88 -9.08 -17.48 5.47
CA PHE A 88 -7.92 -18.33 5.20
C PHE A 88 -7.34 -18.94 6.48
N GLN A 89 -7.25 -18.17 7.56
CA GLN A 89 -6.70 -18.63 8.85
C GLN A 89 -7.63 -19.54 9.65
N LEU A 90 -8.93 -19.60 9.31
CA LEU A 90 -9.86 -20.55 9.93
C LEU A 90 -9.65 -22.00 9.45
N GLU A 91 -9.01 -22.22 8.31
CA GLU A 91 -8.65 -23.54 7.83
C GLU A 91 -7.43 -24.06 8.61
N PRO A 92 -7.51 -25.27 9.23
CA PRO A 92 -6.51 -25.75 10.21
C PRO A 92 -5.08 -25.88 9.68
N ASP A 93 -4.93 -26.16 8.38
CA ASP A 93 -3.63 -26.43 7.74
C ASP A 93 -3.02 -25.18 7.07
N ASN A 94 -3.68 -24.03 7.16
CA ASN A 94 -3.21 -22.82 6.51
C ASN A 94 -2.19 -22.08 7.39
N LEU A 95 -1.22 -21.45 6.70
CA LEU A 95 -0.16 -20.68 7.33
C LEU A 95 -0.69 -19.35 7.90
N PRO A 96 -0.10 -18.83 8.97
CA PRO A 96 -0.42 -17.47 9.44
C PRO A 96 -0.07 -16.42 8.37
N VAL A 97 -0.86 -15.34 8.33
CA VAL A 97 -0.70 -14.26 7.35
C VAL A 97 -0.34 -12.95 8.05
N VAL A 98 0.70 -12.30 7.54
CA VAL A 98 1.02 -10.90 7.83
C VAL A 98 0.46 -10.04 6.70
N GLN A 99 -0.44 -9.12 7.04
CA GLN A 99 -1.01 -8.18 6.09
C GLN A 99 -0.13 -6.94 5.99
N GLN A 100 0.17 -6.49 4.78
CA GLN A 100 0.94 -5.28 4.53
C GLN A 100 0.12 -4.29 3.68
N SER A 101 -0.06 -3.08 4.21
CA SER A 101 -0.75 -2.01 3.46
C SER A 101 0.18 -1.44 2.39
N LEU A 102 -0.07 -1.80 1.14
CA LEU A 102 0.72 -1.41 -0.03
C LEU A 102 -0.21 -1.00 -1.17
N ASN A 103 0.10 0.11 -1.86
CA ASN A 103 -0.58 0.47 -3.08
C ASN A 103 -0.24 -0.49 -4.25
N VAL A 104 -0.87 -0.30 -5.41
CA VAL A 104 -0.72 -1.23 -6.55
C VAL A 104 0.74 -1.34 -7.00
N TYR A 105 1.46 -0.21 -7.15
CA TYR A 105 2.85 -0.22 -7.60
C TYR A 105 3.79 -0.82 -6.56
N ASP A 106 3.58 -0.51 -5.27
CA ASP A 106 4.38 -1.08 -4.18
C ASP A 106 4.13 -2.58 -4.03
N CYS A 107 2.89 -3.06 -4.28
CA CYS A 107 2.57 -4.48 -4.36
C CYS A 107 3.34 -5.16 -5.49
N LEU A 108 3.29 -4.63 -6.71
CA LEU A 108 3.98 -5.20 -7.87
C LEU A 108 5.49 -5.20 -7.69
N TYR A 109 6.04 -4.08 -7.21
CA TYR A 109 7.46 -3.98 -6.86
C TYR A 109 7.86 -5.03 -5.82
N SER A 110 7.06 -5.17 -4.76
CA SER A 110 7.35 -6.10 -3.67
C SER A 110 7.21 -7.57 -4.10
N LEU A 111 6.28 -7.89 -5.01
CA LEU A 111 6.19 -9.22 -5.63
C LEU A 111 7.40 -9.50 -6.51
N TYR A 112 7.80 -8.56 -7.37
CA TYR A 112 8.93 -8.72 -8.28
C TYR A 112 10.25 -8.99 -7.54
N TYR A 113 10.49 -8.27 -6.43
CA TYR A 113 11.67 -8.45 -5.59
C TYR A 113 11.49 -9.49 -4.48
N GLU A 114 10.43 -10.30 -4.56
CA GLU A 114 10.14 -11.37 -3.59
C GLU A 114 10.10 -10.88 -2.11
N LYS A 115 9.60 -9.67 -1.88
CA LYS A 115 9.41 -9.10 -0.53
C LYS A 115 8.06 -9.48 0.08
N ILE A 116 7.07 -9.83 -0.75
CA ILE A 116 5.77 -10.36 -0.38
C ILE A 116 5.46 -11.61 -1.19
N HIS A 117 4.58 -12.46 -0.67
CA HIS A 117 4.23 -13.75 -1.29
C HIS A 117 3.10 -13.64 -2.30
N ALA A 118 2.15 -12.75 -2.03
CA ALA A 118 0.99 -12.49 -2.86
C ALA A 118 0.51 -11.06 -2.64
N ALA A 119 -0.32 -10.56 -3.55
CA ALA A 119 -0.95 -9.26 -3.42
C ALA A 119 -2.40 -9.30 -3.90
N PHE A 120 -3.28 -8.53 -3.23
CA PHE A 120 -4.58 -8.18 -3.78
C PHE A 120 -4.46 -6.83 -4.47
N ILE A 121 -4.62 -6.81 -5.78
CA ILE A 121 -4.54 -5.60 -6.60
C ILE A 121 -5.74 -5.48 -7.53
N PRO A 122 -6.31 -4.26 -7.68
CA PRO A 122 -7.34 -4.02 -8.69
C PRO A 122 -6.75 -4.06 -10.10
N ILE A 123 -7.40 -4.81 -10.99
CA ILE A 123 -7.00 -4.97 -12.39
C ILE A 123 -8.17 -4.59 -13.28
N ARG A 124 -7.95 -3.78 -14.31
CA ARG A 124 -8.97 -3.44 -15.29
C ARG A 124 -9.10 -4.55 -16.32
N SER A 125 -10.32 -4.96 -16.63
CA SER A 125 -10.62 -6.01 -17.63
C SER A 125 -10.15 -5.62 -19.05
N SER A 126 -10.05 -4.33 -19.35
CA SER A 126 -9.54 -3.81 -20.60
C SER A 126 -8.20 -3.08 -20.39
N GLY A 127 -7.08 -3.73 -20.65
CA GLY A 127 -5.81 -3.05 -20.90
C GLY A 127 -4.69 -3.19 -19.89
N ILE A 128 -4.88 -3.77 -18.68
CA ILE A 128 -3.79 -3.93 -17.70
C ILE A 128 -3.05 -5.27 -17.82
N ASN A 129 -3.60 -6.28 -18.49
CA ASN A 129 -2.89 -7.56 -18.66
C ASN A 129 -1.52 -7.37 -19.36
N GLY A 130 -1.43 -6.47 -20.34
CA GLY A 130 -0.14 -6.05 -20.91
C GLY A 130 0.72 -5.23 -19.94
N SER A 131 0.11 -4.48 -19.03
CA SER A 131 0.85 -3.65 -18.09
C SER A 131 1.47 -4.46 -16.96
N LEU A 132 0.83 -5.53 -16.46
CA LEU A 132 1.41 -6.41 -15.44
C LEU A 132 2.67 -7.11 -15.97
N GLN A 133 2.61 -7.70 -17.17
CA GLN A 133 3.77 -8.32 -17.80
C GLN A 133 4.89 -7.31 -18.10
N TYR A 134 4.52 -6.07 -18.46
CA TYR A 134 5.48 -5.01 -18.68
C TYR A 134 6.16 -4.55 -17.39
N MET A 135 5.40 -4.48 -16.30
CA MET A 135 5.93 -4.08 -14.98
C MET A 135 6.71 -5.20 -14.28
N MET A 136 6.47 -6.45 -14.67
CA MET A 136 7.12 -7.64 -14.10
C MET A 136 7.75 -8.51 -15.19
N PRO A 137 8.74 -7.99 -15.92
CA PRO A 137 9.34 -8.69 -17.05
C PRO A 137 10.02 -10.00 -16.60
N GLY A 138 9.80 -11.07 -17.37
CA GLY A 138 10.39 -12.39 -17.08
C GLY A 138 9.72 -13.17 -15.94
N THR A 139 8.63 -12.67 -15.36
CA THR A 139 7.83 -13.40 -14.39
C THR A 139 6.57 -13.96 -15.03
N SER A 140 6.17 -15.17 -14.64
CA SER A 140 4.86 -15.73 -14.95
C SER A 140 3.97 -15.62 -13.72
N LEU A 141 2.82 -14.98 -13.86
CA LEU A 141 1.93 -14.66 -12.74
C LEU A 141 0.67 -15.52 -12.79
N VAL A 142 0.18 -15.89 -11.62
CA VAL A 142 -1.17 -16.41 -11.43
C VAL A 142 -2.03 -15.26 -10.91
N GLN A 143 -3.17 -15.08 -11.54
CA GLN A 143 -4.19 -14.12 -11.17
C GLN A 143 -5.47 -14.88 -10.83
N VAL A 144 -6.02 -14.65 -9.63
CA VAL A 144 -7.32 -15.22 -9.22
C VAL A 144 -8.23 -14.07 -8.83
N THR A 145 -9.38 -13.94 -9.49
CA THR A 145 -10.35 -12.88 -9.16
C THR A 145 -10.92 -13.12 -7.77
N ALA A 146 -10.80 -12.13 -6.90
CA ALA A 146 -11.35 -12.16 -5.55
C ALA A 146 -12.72 -11.46 -5.47
N ALA A 147 -12.87 -10.32 -6.16
CA ALA A 147 -14.11 -9.55 -6.19
C ALA A 147 -14.15 -8.63 -7.40
N GLU A 148 -15.36 -8.22 -7.81
CA GLU A 148 -15.52 -7.06 -8.68
C GLU A 148 -15.56 -5.80 -7.83
N LEU A 149 -14.89 -4.74 -8.30
CA LEU A 149 -14.87 -3.42 -7.68
C LEU A 149 -15.29 -2.35 -8.68
N GLU A 150 -15.90 -1.28 -8.19
CA GLU A 150 -16.17 -0.09 -8.97
C GLU A 150 -15.44 1.10 -8.36
N TYR A 151 -14.66 1.82 -9.16
CA TYR A 151 -14.03 3.07 -8.80
C TYR A 151 -14.82 4.26 -9.36
N GLY A 152 -14.86 5.34 -8.59
CA GLY A 152 -15.59 6.54 -8.96
C GLY A 152 -15.23 7.74 -8.09
N PHE A 153 -15.87 8.85 -8.37
CA PHE A 153 -15.69 10.07 -7.58
C PHE A 153 -16.51 10.02 -6.30
N TYR A 154 -15.90 10.51 -5.23
CA TYR A 154 -16.54 10.87 -3.97
C TYR A 154 -16.88 12.36 -4.00
N LEU A 155 -18.12 12.69 -3.69
CA LEU A 155 -18.64 14.04 -3.55
C LEU A 155 -19.49 14.14 -2.30
N LYS A 156 -19.58 15.31 -1.71
CA LYS A 156 -20.53 15.56 -0.64
C LYS A 156 -21.96 15.55 -1.17
N LYS A 157 -22.90 14.90 -0.47
CA LYS A 157 -24.32 14.88 -0.84
C LYS A 157 -24.88 16.30 -1.01
N GLY A 158 -25.73 16.47 -2.02
CA GLY A 158 -26.31 17.77 -2.36
C GLY A 158 -25.36 18.71 -3.11
N SER A 159 -24.17 18.25 -3.49
CA SER A 159 -23.31 18.98 -4.39
C SER A 159 -23.97 19.10 -5.76
N ARG A 160 -24.04 20.34 -6.32
CA ARG A 160 -24.55 20.58 -7.68
C ARG A 160 -23.77 19.86 -8.79
N ARG A 161 -22.72 19.12 -8.41
CA ARG A 161 -21.86 18.35 -9.30
C ARG A 161 -22.34 16.93 -9.53
N ASP A 162 -23.34 16.46 -8.79
CA ASP A 162 -23.85 15.06 -8.83
C ASP A 162 -24.36 14.62 -10.21
N THR A 163 -24.71 15.57 -11.08
CA THR A 163 -25.23 15.31 -12.43
C THR A 163 -24.18 15.28 -13.52
N ARG A 164 -22.90 15.54 -13.18
CA ARG A 164 -21.81 15.61 -14.15
C ARG A 164 -21.10 14.28 -14.28
N THR A 165 -20.50 14.04 -15.44
CA THR A 165 -19.70 12.83 -15.72
C THR A 165 -18.22 13.06 -15.46
N GLY A 166 -17.51 12.01 -15.12
CA GLY A 166 -16.06 11.88 -14.97
C GLY A 166 -15.19 13.14 -15.20
N ALA A 167 -14.78 13.37 -16.44
CA ALA A 167 -13.89 14.50 -16.79
C ALA A 167 -14.50 15.88 -16.51
N GLU A 168 -15.83 16.04 -16.66
CA GLU A 168 -16.52 17.31 -16.39
C GLU A 168 -16.46 17.70 -14.92
N LEU A 169 -16.41 16.71 -14.01
CA LEU A 169 -16.25 16.96 -12.58
C LEU A 169 -14.90 17.62 -12.25
N LEU A 170 -13.84 17.22 -12.93
CA LEU A 170 -12.49 17.80 -12.74
C LEU A 170 -12.44 19.28 -13.15
N LEU A 171 -13.16 19.63 -14.22
CA LEU A 171 -13.20 21.00 -14.74
C LEU A 171 -14.23 21.90 -14.05
N ALA A 172 -15.04 21.35 -13.15
CA ALA A 172 -16.09 22.07 -12.43
C ALA A 172 -15.57 23.08 -11.37
N GLY A 173 -14.26 23.24 -11.24
CA GLY A 173 -13.63 24.23 -10.36
C GLY A 173 -13.58 23.86 -8.87
N GLY A 174 -13.78 22.59 -8.52
CA GLY A 174 -13.58 22.08 -7.16
C GLY A 174 -12.14 21.67 -6.87
N THR A 175 -11.78 21.66 -5.60
CA THR A 175 -10.49 21.13 -5.15
C THR A 175 -10.50 19.61 -5.16
N VAL A 176 -9.55 18.99 -5.87
CA VAL A 176 -9.45 17.54 -6.06
C VAL A 176 -8.35 16.98 -5.16
N MET A 177 -8.69 15.97 -4.35
CA MET A 177 -7.72 15.17 -3.62
C MET A 177 -7.19 14.05 -4.52
N PHE A 178 -5.90 14.11 -4.82
CA PHE A 178 -5.24 13.05 -5.56
C PHE A 178 -4.83 11.90 -4.63
N GLY A 179 -5.01 10.66 -5.08
CA GLY A 179 -4.40 9.50 -4.43
C GLY A 179 -2.87 9.51 -4.57
N SER A 180 -2.19 8.83 -3.67
CA SER A 180 -0.73 8.66 -3.72
C SER A 180 -0.31 8.03 -5.05
N LYS A 181 0.88 8.40 -5.51
CA LYS A 181 1.45 7.82 -6.74
C LYS A 181 1.51 6.30 -6.63
N GLY A 182 1.00 5.61 -7.65
CA GLY A 182 0.94 4.15 -7.68
C GLY A 182 -0.33 3.54 -7.06
N SER A 183 -1.23 4.32 -6.46
CA SER A 183 -2.57 3.85 -6.07
C SER A 183 -3.48 3.69 -7.29
N MET A 184 -4.50 2.82 -7.19
CA MET A 184 -5.46 2.62 -8.29
C MET A 184 -6.28 3.87 -8.57
N SER A 185 -6.69 4.59 -7.54
CA SER A 185 -7.38 5.88 -7.66
C SER A 185 -6.56 6.91 -8.46
N ARG A 186 -5.22 6.97 -8.23
CA ARG A 186 -4.33 7.84 -8.99
C ARG A 186 -4.16 7.39 -10.43
N ILE A 187 -3.99 6.09 -10.68
CA ILE A 187 -3.86 5.53 -12.03
C ILE A 187 -5.12 5.84 -12.86
N ILE A 188 -6.31 5.68 -12.28
CA ILE A 188 -7.59 5.99 -12.94
C ILE A 188 -7.69 7.47 -13.26
N LEU A 189 -7.35 8.33 -12.31
CA LEU A 189 -7.40 9.78 -12.49
C LEU A 189 -6.45 10.26 -13.59
N ASP A 190 -5.19 9.81 -13.54
CA ASP A 190 -4.17 10.19 -14.53
C ASP A 190 -4.57 9.72 -15.94
N GLN A 191 -5.14 8.50 -16.07
CA GLN A 191 -5.64 8.01 -17.35
C GLN A 191 -6.84 8.82 -17.85
N MET A 192 -7.78 9.14 -16.96
CA MET A 192 -8.95 9.96 -17.32
C MET A 192 -8.54 11.36 -17.80
N MET A 193 -7.61 12.00 -17.10
CA MET A 193 -7.08 13.32 -17.49
C MET A 193 -6.41 13.24 -18.86
N LYS A 194 -5.60 12.21 -19.09
CA LYS A 194 -4.94 11.96 -20.38
C LYS A 194 -5.95 11.76 -21.51
N ASP A 195 -6.96 10.91 -21.31
CA ASP A 195 -7.96 10.59 -22.34
C ASP A 195 -8.84 11.81 -22.68
N ALA A 196 -9.09 12.68 -21.70
CA ALA A 196 -9.85 13.93 -21.87
C ALA A 196 -8.99 15.13 -22.30
N GLY A 197 -7.68 14.99 -22.43
CA GLY A 197 -6.77 16.09 -22.75
C GLY A 197 -6.69 17.16 -21.66
N ILE A 198 -6.98 16.81 -20.40
CA ILE A 198 -6.96 17.73 -19.25
C ILE A 198 -5.54 17.77 -18.69
N SER A 199 -4.95 18.97 -18.64
CA SER A 199 -3.67 19.19 -17.97
C SER A 199 -3.86 19.43 -16.46
N ILE A 200 -2.80 19.18 -15.67
CA ILE A 200 -2.87 19.32 -14.22
C ILE A 200 -3.10 20.79 -13.79
N GLU A 201 -2.66 21.76 -14.61
CA GLU A 201 -2.84 23.19 -14.37
C GLU A 201 -4.30 23.65 -14.47
N GLN A 202 -5.14 22.84 -15.14
CA GLN A 202 -6.57 23.09 -15.27
C GLN A 202 -7.38 22.59 -14.07
N VAL A 203 -6.74 21.79 -13.19
CA VAL A 203 -7.38 21.17 -12.03
C VAL A 203 -6.87 21.80 -10.74
N LYS A 204 -7.78 22.23 -9.89
CA LYS A 204 -7.39 22.72 -8.56
C LYS A 204 -7.12 21.53 -7.64
N VAL A 205 -5.84 21.26 -7.37
CA VAL A 205 -5.38 20.10 -6.59
C VAL A 205 -5.14 20.50 -5.13
N CYS A 206 -5.45 19.58 -4.19
CA CYS A 206 -5.07 19.72 -2.79
C CYS A 206 -3.54 19.70 -2.63
N SER A 207 -3.04 20.40 -1.60
CA SER A 207 -1.60 20.47 -1.31
C SER A 207 -0.98 19.13 -0.87
N ARG A 208 -1.79 18.14 -0.50
CA ARG A 208 -1.38 16.82 -0.06
C ARG A 208 -2.10 15.76 -0.87
N GLU A 209 -1.43 14.64 -1.11
CA GLU A 209 -2.03 13.42 -1.67
C GLU A 209 -2.62 12.56 -0.54
N SER A 210 -3.71 11.82 -0.83
CA SER A 210 -4.26 10.85 0.11
C SER A 210 -3.45 9.55 0.07
N ILE A 211 -3.23 8.97 1.24
CA ILE A 211 -2.49 7.70 1.37
C ILE A 211 -3.36 6.46 1.08
N SER A 212 -4.68 6.62 1.05
CA SER A 212 -5.66 5.55 0.79
C SER A 212 -6.99 6.13 0.33
N ASP A 213 -7.86 5.29 -0.23
CA ASP A 213 -9.22 5.67 -0.61
C ASP A 213 -10.04 6.10 0.62
N LEU A 214 -9.80 5.48 1.79
CA LEU A 214 -10.42 5.87 3.06
C LEU A 214 -10.00 7.31 3.46
N ALA A 215 -8.72 7.62 3.39
CA ALA A 215 -8.23 8.97 3.69
C ALA A 215 -8.80 10.02 2.72
N ALA A 216 -8.98 9.62 1.45
CA ALA A 216 -9.62 10.47 0.43
C ALA A 216 -11.10 10.74 0.74
N ALA A 217 -11.85 9.70 1.17
CA ALA A 217 -13.25 9.84 1.57
C ALA A 217 -13.41 10.76 2.79
N ILE A 218 -12.58 10.58 3.83
CA ILE A 218 -12.53 11.45 5.01
C ILE A 218 -12.25 12.91 4.63
N ALA A 219 -11.32 13.15 3.70
CA ALA A 219 -11.00 14.50 3.25
C ALA A 219 -12.20 15.20 2.57
N VAL A 220 -12.97 14.45 1.75
CA VAL A 220 -14.19 14.98 1.11
C VAL A 220 -15.28 15.21 2.15
N GLU A 221 -15.53 14.28 3.07
CA GLU A 221 -16.52 14.40 4.13
C GLU A 221 -16.26 15.63 5.00
N ASN A 222 -15.01 15.87 5.37
CA ASN A 222 -14.61 17.02 6.20
C ASN A 222 -14.49 18.34 5.40
N GLY A 223 -14.73 18.34 4.09
CA GLY A 223 -14.64 19.54 3.25
C GLY A 223 -13.20 20.02 2.99
N GLN A 224 -12.21 19.19 3.20
CA GLN A 224 -10.80 19.47 2.84
C GLN A 224 -10.56 19.33 1.33
N ALA A 225 -11.41 18.56 0.66
CA ALA A 225 -11.49 18.44 -0.79
C ALA A 225 -12.96 18.47 -1.22
N ASP A 226 -13.23 18.89 -2.45
CA ASP A 226 -14.55 18.82 -3.06
C ASP A 226 -14.80 17.50 -3.78
N LEU A 227 -13.68 16.87 -4.25
CA LEU A 227 -13.67 15.66 -5.04
C LEU A 227 -12.50 14.77 -4.64
N ALA A 228 -12.69 13.45 -4.71
CA ALA A 228 -11.63 12.46 -4.72
C ALA A 228 -12.06 11.26 -5.57
N ILE A 229 -11.12 10.40 -5.98
CA ILE A 229 -11.44 9.10 -6.57
C ILE A 229 -11.10 8.00 -5.57
N GLY A 230 -11.96 6.98 -5.52
CA GLY A 230 -11.73 5.77 -4.76
C GLY A 230 -12.77 4.70 -5.04
N SER A 231 -12.74 3.60 -4.28
CA SER A 231 -13.63 2.45 -4.47
C SER A 231 -15.04 2.71 -3.92
N ARG A 232 -16.05 2.10 -4.55
CA ARG A 232 -17.45 2.12 -4.05
C ARG A 232 -17.53 1.52 -2.64
N ALA A 233 -16.75 0.49 -2.34
CA ALA A 233 -16.74 -0.17 -1.05
C ALA A 233 -16.36 0.77 0.10
N ILE A 234 -15.42 1.68 -0.12
CA ILE A 234 -15.09 2.74 0.86
C ILE A 234 -16.21 3.79 0.90
N CYS A 235 -16.72 4.26 -0.26
CA CYS A 235 -17.77 5.29 -0.28
C CYS A 235 -19.03 4.84 0.47
N SER A 236 -19.40 3.56 0.41
CA SER A 236 -20.57 3.01 1.09
C SER A 236 -20.53 3.13 2.63
N GLN A 237 -19.35 3.31 3.21
CA GLN A 237 -19.16 3.52 4.65
C GLN A 237 -19.47 4.97 5.08
N PHE A 238 -19.63 5.89 4.12
CA PHE A 238 -19.85 7.32 4.34
C PHE A 238 -21.23 7.76 3.90
N PRO A 239 -22.22 7.85 4.82
CA PRO A 239 -23.59 8.19 4.46
C PRO A 239 -23.76 9.58 3.86
N ASP A 240 -22.84 10.51 4.13
CA ASP A 240 -22.88 11.89 3.63
C ASP A 240 -22.12 12.08 2.29
N LEU A 241 -21.61 11.01 1.72
CA LEU A 241 -20.97 11.04 0.40
C LEU A 241 -21.90 10.47 -0.68
N THR A 242 -21.76 11.01 -1.88
CA THR A 242 -22.32 10.49 -3.13
C THR A 242 -21.20 9.89 -3.97
N PHE A 243 -21.48 8.75 -4.60
CA PHE A 243 -20.57 8.06 -5.48
C PHE A 243 -20.97 8.25 -6.94
N VAL A 244 -20.07 8.78 -7.76
CA VAL A 244 -20.23 8.88 -9.22
C VAL A 244 -19.31 7.86 -9.90
N PRO A 245 -19.86 6.79 -10.50
CA PRO A 245 -19.05 5.70 -11.05
C PRO A 245 -18.21 6.14 -12.25
N VAL A 246 -17.01 5.60 -12.37
CA VAL A 246 -16.08 5.87 -13.47
C VAL A 246 -15.66 4.59 -14.18
N VAL A 247 -15.21 3.57 -13.43
CA VAL A 247 -14.68 2.35 -14.03
C VAL A 247 -14.88 1.13 -13.13
N LYS A 248 -15.14 -0.02 -13.74
CA LYS A 248 -15.16 -1.32 -13.08
C LYS A 248 -13.78 -1.98 -13.19
N THR A 249 -13.38 -2.67 -12.14
CA THR A 249 -12.14 -3.43 -12.02
C THR A 249 -12.40 -4.77 -11.33
N ASP A 250 -11.52 -5.73 -11.53
CA ASP A 250 -11.47 -6.95 -10.75
C ASP A 250 -10.39 -6.83 -9.68
N LEU A 251 -10.71 -6.98 -8.41
CA LEU A 251 -9.72 -7.16 -7.36
C LEU A 251 -9.19 -8.57 -7.45
N CYS A 252 -7.90 -8.73 -7.72
CA CYS A 252 -7.29 -10.03 -7.99
C CYS A 252 -6.19 -10.34 -6.97
N LEU A 253 -6.20 -11.58 -6.47
CA LEU A 253 -5.04 -12.18 -5.84
C LEU A 253 -4.01 -12.49 -6.93
N VAL A 254 -2.82 -11.93 -6.80
CA VAL A 254 -1.71 -12.11 -7.75
C VAL A 254 -0.50 -12.67 -7.03
N PHE A 255 0.16 -13.68 -7.62
CA PHE A 255 1.38 -14.27 -7.11
C PHE A 255 2.20 -14.94 -8.24
N ASP A 256 3.48 -15.24 -7.99
CA ASP A 256 4.35 -15.90 -8.95
C ASP A 256 3.92 -17.36 -9.17
N ARG A 257 3.80 -17.77 -10.45
CA ARG A 257 3.38 -19.12 -10.88
C ARG A 257 4.22 -20.25 -10.26
N LYS A 258 5.48 -19.99 -9.91
CA LYS A 258 6.32 -21.01 -9.26
C LYS A 258 5.74 -21.53 -7.95
N TYR A 259 4.87 -20.75 -7.29
CA TYR A 259 4.20 -21.14 -6.06
C TYR A 259 2.83 -21.80 -6.27
N LEU A 260 2.36 -21.95 -7.51
CA LEU A 260 1.00 -22.45 -7.80
C LEU A 260 0.73 -23.80 -7.13
N ASN A 261 1.71 -24.71 -7.10
CA ASN A 261 1.56 -26.03 -6.51
C ASN A 261 1.88 -26.08 -5.00
N HIS A 262 2.25 -24.97 -4.39
CA HIS A 262 2.51 -24.92 -2.96
C HIS A 262 1.19 -24.98 -2.16
N PRO A 263 1.09 -25.81 -1.10
CA PRO A 263 -0.17 -26.04 -0.36
C PRO A 263 -0.85 -24.76 0.14
N ALA A 264 -0.07 -23.78 0.63
CA ALA A 264 -0.62 -22.51 1.11
C ALA A 264 -1.28 -21.68 0.00
N PHE A 265 -0.72 -21.67 -1.21
CA PHE A 265 -1.30 -20.96 -2.35
C PHE A 265 -2.53 -21.67 -2.90
N GLN A 266 -2.53 -23.00 -2.91
CA GLN A 266 -3.72 -23.79 -3.19
C GLN A 266 -4.82 -23.53 -2.14
N GLY A 267 -4.46 -23.36 -0.86
CA GLY A 267 -5.37 -22.92 0.20
C GLY A 267 -6.00 -21.56 -0.09
N MET A 268 -5.21 -20.56 -0.52
CA MET A 268 -5.72 -19.26 -0.91
C MET A 268 -6.73 -19.34 -2.05
N ILE A 269 -6.44 -20.16 -3.08
CA ILE A 269 -7.35 -20.37 -4.22
C ILE A 269 -8.66 -21.01 -3.74
N ARG A 270 -8.58 -22.07 -2.91
CA ARG A 270 -9.77 -22.74 -2.36
C ARG A 270 -10.66 -21.77 -1.57
N VAL A 271 -10.08 -20.90 -0.76
CA VAL A 271 -10.86 -19.90 -0.02
C VAL A 271 -11.65 -19.00 -0.97
N LEU A 272 -11.00 -18.45 -2.01
CA LEU A 272 -11.67 -17.61 -3.00
C LEU A 272 -12.77 -18.35 -3.78
N GLN A 273 -12.60 -19.66 -3.99
CA GLN A 273 -13.58 -20.51 -4.68
C GLN A 273 -14.68 -21.04 -3.76
N SER A 274 -14.56 -20.84 -2.43
CA SER A 274 -15.51 -21.37 -1.47
C SER A 274 -16.82 -20.60 -1.47
N GLU A 275 -17.96 -21.31 -1.35
CA GLU A 275 -19.27 -20.68 -1.22
C GLU A 275 -19.38 -19.80 0.04
N VAL A 276 -18.65 -20.13 1.10
CA VAL A 276 -18.67 -19.38 2.36
C VAL A 276 -18.07 -17.98 2.14
N PHE A 277 -16.93 -17.90 1.47
CA PHE A 277 -16.31 -16.62 1.13
C PHE A 277 -17.19 -15.81 0.16
N GLN A 278 -17.71 -16.43 -0.90
CA GLN A 278 -18.57 -15.78 -1.88
C GLN A 278 -19.86 -15.23 -1.24
N ARG A 279 -20.51 -15.99 -0.34
CA ARG A 279 -21.66 -15.51 0.42
C ARG A 279 -21.32 -14.31 1.31
N ARG A 280 -20.15 -14.32 1.96
CA ARG A 280 -19.67 -13.19 2.74
C ARG A 280 -19.43 -11.96 1.86
N LEU A 281 -18.81 -12.15 0.70
CA LEU A 281 -18.57 -11.08 -0.27
C LEU A 281 -19.86 -10.39 -0.73
N MET A 282 -20.90 -11.18 -1.02
CA MET A 282 -22.22 -10.62 -1.43
C MET A 282 -22.94 -9.82 -0.32
N GLN A 283 -22.51 -9.94 0.93
CA GLN A 283 -23.02 -9.15 2.06
C GLN A 283 -22.23 -7.86 2.29
N MET A 284 -21.14 -7.65 1.54
CA MET A 284 -20.28 -6.48 1.66
C MET A 284 -20.64 -5.47 0.58
N ASP A 285 -21.05 -4.28 0.98
CA ASP A 285 -21.40 -3.21 0.04
C ASP A 285 -20.20 -2.82 -0.82
N GLY A 286 -20.47 -2.61 -2.11
CA GLY A 286 -19.47 -2.16 -3.08
C GLY A 286 -18.59 -3.26 -3.68
N TYR A 287 -18.77 -4.52 -3.29
CA TYR A 287 -18.12 -5.69 -3.91
C TYR A 287 -19.12 -6.52 -4.70
N GLY A 288 -18.65 -7.07 -5.84
CA GLY A 288 -19.40 -8.05 -6.64
C GLY A 288 -18.69 -9.40 -6.68
N ALA A 289 -19.48 -10.49 -6.84
CA ALA A 289 -18.95 -11.86 -6.78
C ALA A 289 -19.03 -12.63 -8.12
N ALA A 290 -19.44 -11.99 -9.23
CA ALA A 290 -19.75 -12.68 -10.48
C ALA A 290 -18.53 -13.47 -11.08
N HIS A 291 -17.32 -13.01 -10.83
CA HIS A 291 -16.11 -13.63 -11.35
C HIS A 291 -15.20 -14.21 -10.26
N THR A 292 -15.63 -14.24 -9.02
CA THR A 292 -14.83 -14.70 -7.88
C THR A 292 -14.38 -16.15 -8.07
N GLY A 293 -13.10 -16.42 -7.84
CA GLY A 293 -12.46 -17.73 -8.00
C GLY A 293 -12.02 -18.07 -9.43
N LYS A 294 -12.28 -17.22 -10.44
CA LYS A 294 -11.73 -17.40 -11.80
C LYS A 294 -10.23 -17.16 -11.79
N MET A 295 -9.48 -18.10 -12.37
CA MET A 295 -8.02 -18.07 -12.44
C MET A 295 -7.53 -17.86 -13.87
N HIS A 296 -6.52 -17.02 -14.02
CA HIS A 296 -5.77 -16.80 -15.25
C HIS A 296 -4.27 -16.94 -14.98
N ILE A 297 -3.53 -17.44 -15.97
CA ILE A 297 -2.06 -17.49 -15.95
C ILE A 297 -1.57 -16.53 -17.03
N LEU A 298 -0.72 -15.59 -16.62
CA LEU A 298 -0.15 -14.54 -17.47
C LEU A 298 1.29 -14.85 -17.82
#